data_d0be8dddfdfaccb76c2612123ddddbf3
#
_entry.id   d0be8dddfdfaccb76c2612123ddddbf3
#
_cell.length_a   1.000
_cell.length_b   1.000
_cell.length_c   1.000
_cell.angle_alpha   90.00
_cell.angle_beta   90.00
_cell.angle_gamma   90.00
#
_symmetry.space_group_name_H-M   'P 1'
#
loop_
_entity.id
_entity.type
_entity.pdbx_description
1 polymer ?
#
loop_
_entity_poly.entity_id
_entity_poly.type
_entity_poly.pdbx_seq_one_letter_code
_entity_poly.pdbx_strand_id
1 'polypeptide(L)'
;MLHLLQLASSALPVGAYSYSEGIEALVEAGSLADSIALETWMIQELQLGAIRIEAAVMVRSYQACQSNDWQQIIDWNHWLSAARETEELRLQSLQMGRSLLRLLHDLQVLEQQPTLLHGDGCHFAIAFALAAVRWQIDLQSALLGYLHSWASNLVNAGVKLIPLGQTAGQQLLLQLKPVIQQTVQTVLTLPDEDLSSCSWGLSLASMKHETQYSRLFRS
;
A
#
# COMPACT_ATOMS: atom_id res chain seq x y z
N MET A 1 -15.87 0.71 13.21
CA MET A 1 -15.04 -0.50 13.43
C MET A 1 -15.25 -1.59 12.37
N LEU A 2 -16.47 -2.12 12.12
CA LEU A 2 -16.66 -3.21 11.15
C LEU A 2 -16.21 -2.84 9.71
N HIS A 3 -16.53 -1.64 9.24
CA HIS A 3 -16.05 -1.15 7.94
C HIS A 3 -14.51 -1.09 7.85
N LEU A 4 -13.82 -0.71 8.93
CA LEU A 4 -12.36 -0.72 8.97
C LEU A 4 -11.81 -2.15 8.84
N LEU A 5 -12.38 -3.11 9.57
CA LEU A 5 -11.98 -4.52 9.48
C LEU A 5 -12.19 -5.08 8.06
N GLN A 6 -13.29 -4.67 7.40
CA GLN A 6 -13.57 -5.06 6.01
C GLN A 6 -12.55 -4.44 5.05
N LEU A 7 -12.26 -3.12 5.19
CA LEU A 7 -11.35 -2.39 4.31
C LEU A 7 -9.89 -2.85 4.47
N ALA A 8 -9.47 -3.18 5.71
CA ALA A 8 -8.12 -3.64 6.01
C ALA A 8 -7.96 -5.18 5.89
N SER A 9 -9.00 -5.89 5.46
CA SER A 9 -8.96 -7.35 5.35
C SER A 9 -8.08 -7.81 4.19
N SER A 10 -7.27 -8.84 4.40
CA SER A 10 -6.55 -9.54 3.33
C SER A 10 -7.47 -10.23 2.32
N ALA A 11 -8.76 -10.40 2.65
CA ALA A 11 -9.79 -10.92 1.76
C ALA A 11 -10.46 -9.83 0.91
N LEU A 12 -10.07 -8.55 1.06
CA LEU A 12 -10.59 -7.48 0.21
C LEU A 12 -10.28 -7.79 -1.26
N PRO A 13 -11.27 -7.80 -2.18
CA PRO A 13 -11.06 -8.30 -3.54
C PRO A 13 -10.38 -7.26 -4.45
N VAL A 14 -9.23 -6.76 -4.02
CA VAL A 14 -8.39 -5.81 -4.77
C VAL A 14 -7.19 -6.48 -5.45
N GLY A 15 -7.00 -7.79 -5.23
CA GLY A 15 -5.91 -8.56 -5.83
C GLY A 15 -4.54 -8.40 -5.13
N ALA A 16 -4.49 -7.80 -3.94
CA ALA A 16 -3.25 -7.56 -3.19
C ALA A 16 -2.39 -8.83 -3.02
N TYR A 17 -3.02 -9.99 -2.83
CA TYR A 17 -2.36 -11.28 -2.64
C TYR A 17 -1.48 -11.74 -3.81
N SER A 18 -1.60 -11.11 -4.97
CA SER A 18 -0.82 -11.44 -6.18
C SER A 18 0.42 -10.57 -6.35
N TYR A 19 0.74 -9.72 -5.39
CA TYR A 19 1.85 -8.78 -5.43
C TYR A 19 2.80 -9.00 -4.25
N SER A 20 4.10 -8.97 -4.51
CA SER A 20 5.15 -9.12 -3.49
C SER A 20 5.98 -7.86 -3.28
N GLU A 21 5.79 -6.85 -4.11
CA GLU A 21 6.53 -5.57 -4.07
C GLU A 21 8.06 -5.79 -4.05
N GLY A 22 8.55 -6.63 -4.97
CA GLY A 22 9.98 -6.90 -5.11
C GLY A 22 10.55 -7.91 -4.10
N ILE A 23 9.78 -8.38 -3.10
CA ILE A 23 10.25 -9.41 -2.14
C ILE A 23 10.69 -10.68 -2.88
N GLU A 24 9.97 -11.10 -3.92
CA GLU A 24 10.33 -12.30 -4.69
C GLU A 24 11.74 -12.19 -5.29
N ALA A 25 12.06 -11.06 -5.92
CA ALA A 25 13.39 -10.82 -6.47
C ALA A 25 14.48 -10.72 -5.38
N LEU A 26 14.16 -10.16 -4.21
CA LEU A 26 15.08 -10.08 -3.08
C LEU A 26 15.36 -11.45 -2.45
N VAL A 27 14.35 -12.33 -2.39
CA VAL A 27 14.50 -13.71 -1.92
C VAL A 27 15.34 -14.52 -2.90
N GLU A 28 15.07 -14.42 -4.21
CA GLU A 28 15.87 -15.10 -5.25
C GLU A 28 17.33 -14.64 -5.24
N ALA A 29 17.58 -13.36 -4.97
CA ALA A 29 18.92 -12.81 -4.81
C ALA A 29 19.61 -13.21 -3.50
N GLY A 30 18.92 -13.93 -2.59
CA GLY A 30 19.43 -14.30 -1.26
C GLY A 30 19.53 -13.14 -0.28
N SER A 31 18.95 -11.98 -0.60
CA SER A 31 18.97 -10.79 0.28
C SER A 31 17.94 -10.89 1.41
N LEU A 32 16.83 -11.60 1.18
CA LEU A 32 15.81 -11.90 2.19
C LEU A 32 15.76 -13.41 2.43
N ALA A 33 16.66 -13.91 3.29
CA ALA A 33 16.83 -15.34 3.51
C ALA A 33 15.99 -15.88 4.69
N ASP A 34 15.56 -15.02 5.60
CA ASP A 34 14.87 -15.40 6.84
C ASP A 34 13.90 -14.32 7.35
N SER A 35 13.23 -14.60 8.47
CA SER A 35 12.28 -13.69 9.09
C SER A 35 12.90 -12.39 9.59
N ILE A 36 14.16 -12.42 10.04
CA ILE A 36 14.86 -11.24 10.58
C ILE A 36 15.19 -10.26 9.45
N ALA A 37 15.66 -10.79 8.32
CA ALA A 37 15.93 -10.00 7.13
C ALA A 37 14.64 -9.35 6.60
N LEU A 38 13.53 -10.11 6.54
CA LEU A 38 12.22 -9.60 6.13
C LEU A 38 11.70 -8.52 7.10
N GLU A 39 11.80 -8.74 8.41
CA GLU A 39 11.43 -7.76 9.42
C GLU A 39 12.20 -6.45 9.25
N THR A 40 13.52 -6.54 9.14
CA THR A 40 14.40 -5.38 8.96
C THR A 40 14.04 -4.60 7.71
N TRP A 41 13.82 -5.28 6.60
CA TRP A 41 13.41 -4.67 5.34
C TRP A 41 12.05 -3.95 5.48
N MET A 42 11.04 -4.59 6.07
CA MET A 42 9.72 -4.00 6.27
C MET A 42 9.75 -2.78 7.20
N ILE A 43 10.60 -2.79 8.24
CA ILE A 43 10.81 -1.64 9.11
C ILE A 43 11.39 -0.46 8.32
N GLN A 44 12.37 -0.70 7.48
CA GLN A 44 12.98 0.33 6.63
C GLN A 44 11.96 0.93 5.65
N GLU A 45 11.15 0.10 4.99
CA GLU A 45 10.09 0.58 4.09
C GLU A 45 9.04 1.41 4.83
N LEU A 46 8.62 1.02 6.03
CA LEU A 46 7.69 1.78 6.87
C LEU A 46 8.27 3.15 7.30
N GLN A 47 9.56 3.23 7.57
CA GLN A 47 10.18 4.43 8.10
C GLN A 47 10.67 5.40 7.00
N LEU A 48 11.21 4.87 5.91
CA LEU A 48 11.93 5.64 4.89
C LEU A 48 11.46 5.34 3.46
N GLY A 49 10.69 4.29 3.27
CA GLY A 49 10.37 3.75 1.96
C GLY A 49 9.11 4.33 1.30
N ALA A 50 8.78 3.74 0.16
CA ALA A 50 7.67 4.13 -0.69
C ALA A 50 6.31 4.06 0.02
N ILE A 51 6.08 3.05 0.88
CA ILE A 51 4.81 2.90 1.61
C ILE A 51 4.53 4.08 2.54
N ARG A 52 5.57 4.70 3.13
CA ARG A 52 5.43 5.92 3.95
C ARG A 52 4.87 7.07 3.11
N ILE A 53 5.33 7.19 1.87
CA ILE A 53 4.88 8.23 0.94
C ILE A 53 3.46 7.96 0.45
N GLU A 54 3.14 6.72 0.13
CA GLU A 54 1.76 6.35 -0.22
C GLU A 54 0.78 6.64 0.94
N ALA A 55 1.18 6.32 2.16
CA ALA A 55 0.42 6.62 3.37
C ALA A 55 0.22 8.14 3.55
N ALA A 56 1.25 8.94 3.25
CA ALA A 56 1.16 10.40 3.30
C ALA A 56 0.21 10.97 2.22
N VAL A 57 0.22 10.42 1.01
CA VAL A 57 -0.74 10.78 -0.05
C VAL A 57 -2.15 10.33 0.34
N MET A 58 -2.31 9.17 0.98
CA MET A 58 -3.61 8.73 1.51
C MET A 58 -4.18 9.73 2.51
N VAL A 59 -3.38 10.29 3.42
CA VAL A 59 -3.80 11.33 4.39
C VAL A 59 -4.33 12.56 3.66
N ARG A 60 -3.59 13.06 2.68
CA ARG A 60 -3.96 14.25 1.89
C ARG A 60 -5.24 14.03 1.09
N SER A 61 -5.33 12.87 0.47
CA SER A 61 -6.53 12.48 -0.29
C SER A 61 -7.76 12.32 0.62
N TYR A 62 -7.56 11.84 1.84
CA TYR A 62 -8.63 11.77 2.84
C TYR A 62 -9.14 13.18 3.20
N GLN A 63 -8.24 14.13 3.46
CA GLN A 63 -8.58 15.52 3.80
C GLN A 63 -9.27 16.22 2.63
N ALA A 64 -8.74 16.06 1.41
CA ALA A 64 -9.34 16.59 0.19
C ALA A 64 -10.75 16.00 -0.06
N CYS A 65 -10.94 14.71 0.21
CA CYS A 65 -12.25 14.05 0.11
C CYS A 65 -13.25 14.62 1.13
N GLN A 66 -12.83 14.91 2.36
CA GLN A 66 -13.68 15.52 3.37
C GLN A 66 -14.14 16.93 2.98
N SER A 67 -13.26 17.70 2.31
CA SER A 67 -13.58 19.06 1.82
C SER A 67 -14.24 19.06 0.43
N ASN A 68 -14.46 17.90 -0.19
CA ASN A 68 -14.93 17.74 -1.57
C ASN A 68 -14.03 18.45 -2.61
N ASP A 69 -12.74 18.56 -2.33
CA ASP A 69 -11.75 19.10 -3.26
C ASP A 69 -11.24 18.02 -4.23
N TRP A 70 -12.02 17.81 -5.28
CA TRP A 70 -11.73 16.81 -6.31
C TRP A 70 -10.47 17.15 -7.12
N GLN A 71 -10.15 18.43 -7.28
CA GLN A 71 -8.94 18.83 -8.00
C GLN A 71 -7.70 18.40 -7.21
N GLN A 72 -7.69 18.62 -5.90
CA GLN A 72 -6.58 18.20 -5.05
C GLN A 72 -6.40 16.67 -5.04
N ILE A 73 -7.51 15.90 -5.10
CA ILE A 73 -7.45 14.43 -5.21
C ILE A 73 -6.77 14.02 -6.53
N ILE A 74 -7.10 14.69 -7.65
CA ILE A 74 -6.48 14.44 -8.96
C ILE A 74 -4.99 14.79 -8.93
N ASP A 75 -4.65 15.92 -8.35
CA ASP A 75 -3.26 16.38 -8.28
C ASP A 75 -2.39 15.40 -7.46
N TRP A 76 -2.90 14.89 -6.34
CA TRP A 76 -2.21 13.85 -5.58
C TRP A 76 -2.13 12.51 -6.32
N ASN A 77 -3.13 12.17 -7.13
CA ASN A 77 -3.09 10.97 -7.98
C ASN A 77 -1.98 11.06 -9.04
N HIS A 78 -1.87 12.20 -9.71
CA HIS A 78 -0.81 12.45 -10.69
C HIS A 78 0.56 12.52 -10.01
N TRP A 79 0.64 13.18 -8.86
CA TRP A 79 1.89 13.25 -8.09
C TRP A 79 2.38 11.85 -7.71
N LEU A 80 1.49 11.00 -7.19
CA LEU A 80 1.85 9.63 -6.82
C LEU A 80 2.24 8.79 -8.04
N SER A 81 1.58 8.98 -9.19
CA SER A 81 1.98 8.34 -10.44
C SER A 81 3.40 8.70 -10.86
N ALA A 82 3.79 9.97 -10.68
CA ALA A 82 5.14 10.45 -11.01
C ALA A 82 6.19 10.01 -9.97
N ALA A 83 5.77 9.83 -8.71
CA ALA A 83 6.66 9.45 -7.61
C ALA A 83 6.94 7.93 -7.56
N ARG A 84 6.14 7.08 -8.22
CA ARG A 84 6.36 5.62 -8.21
C ARG A 84 7.65 5.28 -8.96
N GLU A 85 8.49 4.49 -8.33
CA GLU A 85 9.87 4.21 -8.74
C GLU A 85 9.95 3.35 -10.00
N THR A 86 8.96 2.44 -10.22
CA THR A 86 8.93 1.54 -11.37
C THR A 86 7.53 1.47 -11.97
N GLU A 87 7.45 1.06 -13.23
CA GLU A 87 6.16 0.85 -13.90
C GLU A 87 5.36 -0.26 -13.23
N GLU A 88 6.00 -1.35 -12.82
CA GLU A 88 5.36 -2.50 -12.17
C GLU A 88 4.67 -2.08 -10.87
N LEU A 89 5.35 -1.34 -9.99
CA LEU A 89 4.78 -0.82 -8.73
C LEU A 89 3.67 0.20 -8.98
N ARG A 90 3.80 1.03 -10.04
CA ARG A 90 2.75 1.98 -10.44
C ARG A 90 1.50 1.24 -10.92
N LEU A 91 1.65 0.28 -11.82
CA LEU A 91 0.54 -0.51 -12.37
C LEU A 91 -0.16 -1.33 -11.28
N GLN A 92 0.58 -1.91 -10.32
CA GLN A 92 0.02 -2.58 -9.15
C GLN A 92 -0.93 -1.67 -8.38
N SER A 93 -0.44 -0.48 -7.98
CA SER A 93 -1.21 0.48 -7.19
C SER A 93 -2.47 0.95 -7.94
N LEU A 94 -2.36 1.23 -9.24
CA LEU A 94 -3.49 1.59 -10.10
C LEU A 94 -4.50 0.45 -10.25
N GLN A 95 -4.04 -0.79 -10.40
CA GLN A 95 -4.92 -1.95 -10.53
C GLN A 95 -5.69 -2.21 -9.24
N MET A 96 -5.02 -2.14 -8.08
CA MET A 96 -5.67 -2.30 -6.78
C MET A 96 -6.66 -1.17 -6.52
N GLY A 97 -6.31 0.07 -6.85
CA GLY A 97 -7.19 1.23 -6.70
C GLY A 97 -8.44 1.11 -7.57
N ARG A 98 -8.28 0.72 -8.84
CA ARG A 98 -9.41 0.44 -9.76
C ARG A 98 -10.33 -0.64 -9.21
N SER A 99 -9.77 -1.72 -8.69
CA SER A 99 -10.54 -2.82 -8.11
C SER A 99 -11.33 -2.37 -6.88
N LEU A 100 -10.74 -1.54 -6.02
CA LEU A 100 -11.41 -0.98 -4.85
C LEU A 100 -12.56 -0.03 -5.24
N LEU A 101 -12.33 0.88 -6.19
CA LEU A 101 -13.39 1.78 -6.67
C LEU A 101 -14.56 1.01 -7.28
N ARG A 102 -14.28 -0.04 -8.05
CA ARG A 102 -15.32 -0.92 -8.59
C ARG A 102 -16.11 -1.59 -7.47
N LEU A 103 -15.43 -2.15 -6.47
CA LEU A 103 -16.08 -2.74 -5.30
C LEU A 103 -17.00 -1.74 -4.58
N LEU A 104 -16.51 -0.52 -4.34
CA LEU A 104 -17.31 0.53 -3.67
C LEU A 104 -18.56 0.93 -4.48
N HIS A 105 -18.43 0.95 -5.80
CA HIS A 105 -19.58 1.18 -6.70
C HIS A 105 -20.58 0.01 -6.62
N ASP A 106 -20.10 -1.22 -6.71
CA ASP A 106 -20.94 -2.43 -6.66
C ASP A 106 -21.67 -2.57 -5.30
N LEU A 107 -21.04 -2.09 -4.22
CA LEU A 107 -21.64 -2.00 -2.88
C LEU A 107 -22.51 -0.75 -2.66
N GLN A 108 -22.73 0.07 -3.69
CA GLN A 108 -23.50 1.33 -3.63
C GLN A 108 -22.97 2.34 -2.58
N VAL A 109 -21.69 2.28 -2.25
CA VAL A 109 -21.00 3.23 -1.36
C VAL A 109 -20.64 4.51 -2.12
N LEU A 110 -20.37 4.38 -3.43
CA LEU A 110 -20.14 5.49 -4.35
C LEU A 110 -21.28 5.49 -5.39
N GLU A 111 -22.08 6.54 -5.42
CA GLU A 111 -23.19 6.69 -6.38
C GLU A 111 -22.69 6.86 -7.82
N GLN A 112 -21.56 7.54 -7.99
CA GLN A 112 -20.87 7.69 -9.28
C GLN A 112 -19.36 7.52 -9.06
N GLN A 113 -18.71 6.78 -9.94
CA GLN A 113 -17.26 6.85 -10.00
C GLN A 113 -16.90 8.28 -10.42
N PRO A 114 -16.00 8.96 -9.68
CA PRO A 114 -15.55 10.27 -10.10
C PRO A 114 -15.00 10.16 -11.52
N THR A 115 -15.67 10.76 -12.50
CA THR A 115 -15.25 10.76 -13.92
C THR A 115 -13.81 11.22 -14.11
N LEU A 116 -13.33 12.02 -13.18
CA LEU A 116 -11.98 12.55 -13.09
C LEU A 116 -10.88 11.48 -12.88
N LEU A 117 -11.27 10.28 -12.39
CA LEU A 117 -10.34 9.16 -12.16
C LEU A 117 -10.39 8.10 -13.29
N HIS A 118 -11.15 8.36 -14.37
CA HIS A 118 -11.33 7.39 -15.46
C HIS A 118 -10.16 7.33 -16.46
N GLY A 119 -9.37 8.40 -16.64
CA GLY A 119 -8.29 8.46 -17.64
C GLY A 119 -7.07 7.64 -17.19
N ASP A 120 -6.34 8.18 -16.24
CA ASP A 120 -5.06 7.61 -15.77
C ASP A 120 -5.23 6.55 -14.67
N GLY A 121 -6.47 6.29 -14.24
CA GLY A 121 -6.79 5.39 -13.14
C GLY A 121 -6.64 6.05 -11.77
N CYS A 122 -6.82 5.28 -10.71
CA CYS A 122 -6.75 5.74 -9.32
C CYS A 122 -5.80 4.83 -8.55
N HIS A 123 -4.84 5.41 -7.86
CA HIS A 123 -3.95 4.69 -6.97
C HIS A 123 -4.68 4.14 -5.76
N PHE A 124 -4.19 3.01 -5.23
CA PHE A 124 -4.83 2.31 -4.11
C PHE A 124 -4.95 3.18 -2.85
N ALA A 125 -3.93 3.96 -2.54
CA ALA A 125 -3.93 4.90 -1.41
C ALA A 125 -5.10 5.89 -1.48
N ILE A 126 -5.40 6.42 -2.67
CA ILE A 126 -6.48 7.37 -2.90
C ILE A 126 -7.85 6.69 -2.84
N ALA A 127 -7.99 5.53 -3.48
CA ALA A 127 -9.22 4.75 -3.41
C ALA A 127 -9.54 4.32 -1.95
N PHE A 128 -8.51 3.98 -1.17
CA PHE A 128 -8.64 3.65 0.24
C PHE A 128 -9.09 4.86 1.08
N ALA A 129 -8.54 6.04 0.81
CA ALA A 129 -8.96 7.29 1.45
C ALA A 129 -10.43 7.61 1.17
N LEU A 130 -10.86 7.49 -0.09
CA LEU A 130 -12.27 7.66 -0.50
C LEU A 130 -13.19 6.69 0.25
N ALA A 131 -12.82 5.40 0.31
CA ALA A 131 -13.56 4.39 1.06
C ALA A 131 -13.68 4.74 2.55
N ALA A 132 -12.58 5.15 3.16
CA ALA A 132 -12.52 5.49 4.58
C ALA A 132 -13.45 6.68 4.91
N VAL A 133 -13.43 7.74 4.09
CA VAL A 133 -14.34 8.90 4.28
C VAL A 133 -15.80 8.49 4.10
N ARG A 134 -16.12 7.73 3.06
CA ARG A 134 -17.50 7.27 2.79
C ARG A 134 -18.04 6.37 3.89
N TRP A 135 -17.20 5.54 4.48
CA TRP A 135 -17.56 4.67 5.62
C TRP A 135 -17.37 5.33 6.99
N GLN A 136 -17.07 6.63 7.03
CA GLN A 136 -16.92 7.41 8.25
C GLN A 136 -15.88 6.78 9.21
N ILE A 137 -14.80 6.25 8.65
CA ILE A 137 -13.64 5.78 9.40
C ILE A 137 -12.76 7.00 9.67
N ASP A 138 -12.39 7.26 10.91
CA ASP A 138 -11.48 8.36 11.23
C ASP A 138 -10.11 8.19 10.59
N LEU A 139 -9.43 9.29 10.31
CA LEU A 139 -8.18 9.33 9.57
C LEU A 139 -7.10 8.44 10.18
N GLN A 140 -6.92 8.50 11.51
CA GLN A 140 -5.88 7.73 12.19
C GLN A 140 -6.16 6.23 12.10
N SER A 141 -7.40 5.80 12.32
CA SER A 141 -7.82 4.41 12.17
C SER A 141 -7.69 3.93 10.71
N ALA A 142 -8.05 4.77 9.75
CA ALA A 142 -7.92 4.46 8.34
C ALA A 142 -6.45 4.26 7.95
N LEU A 143 -5.55 5.12 8.41
CA LEU A 143 -4.12 5.02 8.15
C LEU A 143 -3.49 3.79 8.80
N LEU A 144 -3.89 3.47 10.05
CA LEU A 144 -3.50 2.21 10.72
C LEU A 144 -3.94 0.99 9.91
N GLY A 145 -5.19 0.99 9.43
CA GLY A 145 -5.73 -0.09 8.60
C GLY A 145 -5.00 -0.23 7.27
N TYR A 146 -4.65 0.87 6.62
CA TYR A 146 -3.90 0.91 5.37
C TYR A 146 -2.51 0.25 5.53
N LEU A 147 -1.72 0.72 6.50
CA LEU A 147 -0.38 0.19 6.76
C LEU A 147 -0.41 -1.25 7.27
N HIS A 148 -1.40 -1.61 8.09
CA HIS A 148 -1.57 -2.99 8.55
C HIS A 148 -1.92 -3.94 7.40
N SER A 149 -2.80 -3.51 6.48
CA SER A 149 -3.16 -4.28 5.28
C SER A 149 -1.94 -4.54 4.41
N TRP A 150 -1.12 -3.50 4.15
CA TRP A 150 0.15 -3.62 3.44
C TRP A 150 1.08 -4.61 4.13
N ALA A 151 1.33 -4.44 5.44
CA ALA A 151 2.21 -5.33 6.19
C ALA A 151 1.73 -6.79 6.16
N SER A 152 0.41 -7.01 6.33
CA SER A 152 -0.19 -8.35 6.29
C SER A 152 0.00 -9.02 4.93
N ASN A 153 -0.16 -8.25 3.83
CA ASN A 153 0.03 -8.77 2.49
C ASN A 153 1.48 -9.20 2.24
N LEU A 154 2.45 -8.38 2.62
CA LEU A 154 3.87 -8.66 2.42
C LEU A 154 4.39 -9.78 3.35
N VAL A 155 3.91 -9.86 4.58
CA VAL A 155 4.21 -11.01 5.45
C VAL A 155 3.68 -12.30 4.83
N ASN A 156 2.46 -12.29 4.26
CA ASN A 156 1.92 -13.45 3.56
C ASN A 156 2.72 -13.83 2.30
N ALA A 157 3.26 -12.85 1.57
CA ALA A 157 4.20 -13.10 0.48
C ALA A 157 5.50 -13.71 1.00
N GLY A 158 6.07 -13.16 2.06
CA GLY A 158 7.27 -13.69 2.72
C GLY A 158 7.10 -15.14 3.19
N VAL A 159 5.96 -15.48 3.81
CA VAL A 159 5.65 -16.86 4.23
C VAL A 159 5.64 -17.86 3.07
N LYS A 160 5.25 -17.41 1.86
CA LYS A 160 5.25 -18.26 0.65
C LYS A 160 6.63 -18.39 0.01
N LEU A 161 7.45 -17.36 0.06
CA LEU A 161 8.73 -17.27 -0.62
C LEU A 161 9.91 -17.71 0.21
N ILE A 162 9.86 -17.45 1.52
CA ILE A 162 10.85 -17.83 2.50
C ILE A 162 10.28 -19.04 3.28
N PRO A 163 11.08 -20.03 3.69
CA PRO A 163 10.57 -21.20 4.42
C PRO A 163 10.13 -20.83 5.85
N LEU A 164 9.20 -19.88 5.96
CA LEU A 164 8.61 -19.41 7.21
C LEU A 164 7.30 -20.15 7.48
N GLY A 165 7.09 -20.58 8.72
CA GLY A 165 5.80 -21.11 9.15
C GLY A 165 4.76 -19.98 9.36
N GLN A 166 3.47 -20.31 9.30
CA GLN A 166 2.37 -19.35 9.54
C GLN A 166 2.49 -18.64 10.90
N THR A 167 2.93 -19.34 11.93
CA THR A 167 3.15 -18.77 13.27
C THR A 167 4.24 -17.71 13.25
N ALA A 168 5.34 -17.91 12.51
CA ALA A 168 6.41 -16.92 12.36
C ALA A 168 5.90 -15.66 11.65
N GLY A 169 5.05 -15.80 10.63
CA GLY A 169 4.38 -14.66 9.99
C GLY A 169 3.53 -13.86 10.98
N GLN A 170 2.76 -14.51 11.85
CA GLN A 170 1.97 -13.83 12.89
C GLN A 170 2.84 -13.13 13.94
N GLN A 171 3.97 -13.74 14.32
CA GLN A 171 4.95 -13.12 15.21
C GLN A 171 5.54 -11.86 14.58
N LEU A 172 5.90 -11.92 13.30
CA LEU A 172 6.41 -10.76 12.56
C LEU A 172 5.39 -9.62 12.53
N LEU A 173 4.11 -9.88 12.26
CA LEU A 173 3.07 -8.87 12.33
C LEU A 173 2.93 -8.24 13.73
N LEU A 174 3.12 -9.03 14.80
CA LEU A 174 3.12 -8.50 16.17
C LEU A 174 4.32 -7.57 16.41
N GLN A 175 5.51 -7.92 15.91
CA GLN A 175 6.73 -7.11 16.02
C GLN A 175 6.64 -5.80 15.25
N LEU A 176 5.95 -5.77 14.10
CA LEU A 176 5.76 -4.57 13.29
C LEU A 176 4.76 -3.56 13.88
N LYS A 177 3.89 -3.95 14.83
CA LYS A 177 2.87 -3.06 15.39
C LYS A 177 3.42 -1.73 15.92
N PRO A 178 4.47 -1.67 16.76
CA PRO A 178 5.00 -0.40 17.26
C PRO A 178 5.51 0.49 16.13
N VAL A 179 6.15 -0.10 15.12
CA VAL A 179 6.67 0.64 13.96
C VAL A 179 5.54 1.21 13.13
N ILE A 180 4.49 0.43 12.85
CA ILE A 180 3.28 0.91 12.15
C ILE A 180 2.67 2.09 12.92
N GLN A 181 2.50 1.99 14.24
CA GLN A 181 1.97 3.06 15.06
C GLN A 181 2.83 4.33 15.00
N GLN A 182 4.14 4.18 15.07
CA GLN A 182 5.08 5.31 14.94
C GLN A 182 5.00 5.94 13.54
N THR A 183 4.98 5.14 12.48
CA THR A 183 4.82 5.61 11.10
C THR A 183 3.53 6.40 10.92
N VAL A 184 2.42 5.95 11.50
CA VAL A 184 1.16 6.70 11.51
C VAL A 184 1.35 8.10 12.11
N GLN A 185 1.98 8.21 13.27
CA GLN A 185 2.19 9.52 13.90
C GLN A 185 3.09 10.44 13.06
N THR A 186 4.15 9.88 12.47
CA THR A 186 5.03 10.63 11.58
C THR A 186 4.30 11.12 10.34
N VAL A 187 3.52 10.24 9.68
CA VAL A 187 2.83 10.55 8.42
C VAL A 187 1.72 11.59 8.63
N LEU A 188 1.01 11.57 9.76
CA LEU A 188 -0.04 12.55 10.07
C LEU A 188 0.48 13.98 10.15
N THR A 189 1.77 14.16 10.45
CA THR A 189 2.41 15.49 10.61
C THR A 189 3.46 15.77 9.55
N LEU A 190 3.64 14.89 8.57
CA LEU A 190 4.66 15.03 7.53
C LEU A 190 4.29 16.19 6.59
N PRO A 191 5.13 17.24 6.45
CA PRO A 191 4.88 18.34 5.55
C PRO A 191 5.11 17.94 4.08
N ASP A 192 4.55 18.72 3.13
CA ASP A 192 4.62 18.37 1.70
C ASP A 192 6.05 18.42 1.15
N GLU A 193 6.88 19.35 1.65
CA GLU A 193 8.28 19.48 1.27
C GLU A 193 9.16 18.30 1.68
N ASP A 194 8.71 17.48 2.65
CA ASP A 194 9.42 16.31 3.15
C ASP A 194 8.91 14.98 2.53
N LEU A 195 8.07 15.07 1.49
CA LEU A 195 7.60 13.92 0.74
C LEU A 195 8.71 13.34 -0.14
N SER A 196 9.59 12.58 0.48
CA SER A 196 10.69 11.87 -0.19
C SER A 196 10.79 10.44 0.32
N SER A 197 11.20 9.51 -0.54
CA SER A 197 11.48 8.12 -0.19
C SER A 197 12.93 7.77 -0.48
N CYS A 198 13.44 6.75 0.23
CA CYS A 198 14.75 6.16 -0.02
C CYS A 198 14.58 4.64 -0.20
N SER A 199 13.94 4.24 -1.31
CA SER A 199 13.63 2.83 -1.63
C SER A 199 14.50 2.29 -2.77
N TRP A 200 15.80 2.63 -2.82
CA TRP A 200 16.69 2.14 -3.89
C TRP A 200 16.71 0.62 -3.98
N GLY A 201 16.67 -0.09 -2.83
CA GLY A 201 16.61 -1.54 -2.79
C GLY A 201 15.34 -2.09 -3.44
N LEU A 202 14.18 -1.51 -3.11
CA LEU A 202 12.89 -1.85 -3.70
C LEU A 202 12.87 -1.55 -5.20
N SER A 203 13.34 -0.38 -5.62
CA SER A 203 13.39 0.03 -7.03
C SER A 203 14.20 -0.96 -7.87
N LEU A 204 15.40 -1.32 -7.40
CA LEU A 204 16.26 -2.29 -8.08
C LEU A 204 15.67 -3.71 -8.08
N ALA A 205 15.01 -4.12 -6.98
CA ALA A 205 14.35 -5.40 -6.89
C ALA A 205 13.16 -5.49 -7.86
N SER A 206 12.32 -4.45 -7.91
CA SER A 206 11.21 -4.35 -8.85
C SER A 206 11.67 -4.39 -10.31
N MET A 207 12.73 -3.63 -10.69
CA MET A 207 13.31 -3.68 -12.03
C MET A 207 13.83 -5.07 -12.39
N LYS A 208 14.45 -5.80 -11.45
CA LYS A 208 14.89 -7.18 -11.67
C LYS A 208 13.72 -8.14 -11.82
N HIS A 209 12.66 -7.93 -11.05
CA HIS A 209 11.44 -8.72 -11.10
C HIS A 209 10.77 -8.64 -12.48
N GLU A 210 10.78 -7.49 -13.14
CA GLU A 210 10.22 -7.33 -14.51
C GLU A 210 10.81 -8.28 -15.53
N THR A 211 12.08 -8.68 -15.36
CA THR A 211 12.81 -9.58 -16.28
C THR A 211 12.97 -11.00 -15.74
N GLN A 212 12.44 -11.30 -14.54
CA GLN A 212 12.55 -12.60 -13.90
C GLN A 212 11.81 -13.68 -14.71
N TYR A 213 12.46 -14.79 -15.00
CA TYR A 213 11.94 -15.85 -15.88
C TYR A 213 10.78 -16.63 -15.26
N SER A 214 10.90 -17.01 -13.98
CA SER A 214 9.84 -17.66 -13.21
C SER A 214 9.34 -16.74 -12.12
N ARG A 215 8.04 -16.47 -12.08
CA ARG A 215 7.43 -15.58 -11.10
C ARG A 215 6.22 -16.24 -10.44
N LEU A 216 6.15 -16.16 -9.12
CA LEU A 216 4.98 -16.55 -8.34
C LEU A 216 4.01 -15.36 -8.21
N PHE A 217 4.56 -14.14 -8.16
CA PHE A 217 3.82 -12.90 -8.02
C PHE A 217 3.88 -12.06 -9.30
N ARG A 218 3.03 -11.05 -9.38
CA ARG A 218 2.96 -10.13 -10.52
C ARG A 218 3.92 -8.94 -10.39
N SER A 219 4.33 -8.61 -9.16
CA SER A 219 5.32 -7.59 -8.84
C SER A 219 6.08 -7.95 -7.58
#